data_6664e5d361886fdba8cdc3c8ea6cbfe4
#
_entry.id   6664e5d361886fdba8cdc3c8ea6cbfe4
#
_cell.length_a   1.000
_cell.length_b   1.000
_cell.length_c   1.000
_cell.angle_alpha   90.00
_cell.angle_beta   90.00
_cell.angle_gamma   90.00
#
_symmetry.space_group_name_H-M   'P 1'
#
loop_
_entity.id
_entity.type
_entity.pdbx_description
1 polymer ?
#
loop_
_entity_poly.entity_id
_entity_poly.type
_entity_poly.pdbx_seq_one_letter_code
_entity_poly.pdbx_strand_id
1 'polypeptide(L)'
;MQAVNEERDEATELSSNNSDRVETIRTELREAVLIKRKENRVSAWNKSRTNLGEYSGVELFSIEYIDKKVKLLKRKRISLADYRYLPNALIQLEENINAFLKVDQSLSSLVRDLSGNDPIFQLYAANCCCNIALGNTKACTALGKAVIPYLVVKLESLNYALLDVCIWTIGNLVAGSNKAFSILHAQHCLKYVILLLHNCDNSVLPSVIYALLHYIYVGFHKISESEMSELIEVIIKRNLLYKNPNYIWLLALLSSSPICTESLYTILPQVVDYLYVTFSNSDGIVEASEITASIRILANILHNSYEDRIDILLRNPKYSNEDLYILLNKLLSHPYMHIRRETMWLIGNLYNHKSSNVSKNIRDLIPFLSALNQAFSSVENSV
;
A
#
# COMPACT_ATOMS: atom_id res chain seq x y z
N MET A 1 -34.06 25.93 -14.28
CA MET A 1 -33.51 24.73 -14.97
C MET A 1 -32.03 24.82 -15.32
N GLN A 2 -31.46 25.98 -15.67
CA GLN A 2 -30.01 26.13 -15.92
C GLN A 2 -29.15 25.96 -14.68
N ALA A 3 -29.48 26.52 -13.53
CA ALA A 3 -28.70 26.40 -12.30
C ALA A 3 -28.58 24.96 -11.74
N VAL A 4 -29.55 24.09 -11.98
CA VAL A 4 -29.54 22.68 -11.51
C VAL A 4 -28.65 21.80 -12.40
N ASN A 5 -28.38 22.22 -13.64
CA ASN A 5 -27.45 21.50 -14.52
C ASN A 5 -26.00 21.87 -14.23
N GLU A 6 -25.71 23.14 -13.91
CA GLU A 6 -24.36 23.58 -13.53
C GLU A 6 -23.87 22.90 -12.23
N GLU A 7 -24.72 22.77 -11.19
CA GLU A 7 -24.37 22.02 -9.97
C GLU A 7 -24.16 20.51 -10.21
N ARG A 8 -24.82 19.91 -11.20
CA ARG A 8 -24.60 18.50 -11.57
C ARG A 8 -23.30 18.29 -12.34
N ASP A 9 -22.93 19.23 -13.19
CA ASP A 9 -21.71 19.16 -13.98
C ASP A 9 -20.48 19.39 -13.08
N GLU A 10 -20.51 20.33 -12.13
CA GLU A 10 -19.46 20.51 -11.13
C GLU A 10 -19.30 19.30 -10.20
N ALA A 11 -20.39 18.66 -9.76
CA ALA A 11 -20.32 17.45 -8.94
C ALA A 11 -19.76 16.26 -9.72
N THR A 12 -19.95 16.19 -11.03
CA THR A 12 -19.44 15.16 -11.91
C THR A 12 -17.96 15.37 -12.23
N GLU A 13 -17.50 16.61 -12.42
CA GLU A 13 -16.10 16.96 -12.59
C GLU A 13 -15.28 16.76 -11.29
N LEU A 14 -15.82 17.07 -10.14
CA LEU A 14 -15.21 16.81 -8.84
C LEU A 14 -15.07 15.30 -8.56
N SER A 15 -16.03 14.49 -9.00
CA SER A 15 -16.00 13.04 -8.90
C SER A 15 -14.97 12.42 -9.84
N SER A 16 -14.84 12.90 -11.08
CA SER A 16 -13.84 12.42 -12.05
C SER A 16 -12.42 12.81 -11.62
N ASN A 17 -12.20 14.02 -11.13
CA ASN A 17 -10.90 14.47 -10.60
C ASN A 17 -10.44 13.67 -9.36
N ASN A 18 -11.37 13.22 -8.51
CA ASN A 18 -11.04 12.33 -7.39
C ASN A 18 -10.67 10.91 -7.86
N SER A 19 -11.32 10.40 -8.90
CA SER A 19 -11.00 9.11 -9.51
C SER A 19 -9.59 9.10 -10.11
N ASP A 20 -9.23 10.15 -10.86
CA ASP A 20 -7.91 10.27 -11.49
C ASP A 20 -6.78 10.47 -10.45
N ARG A 21 -7.06 11.17 -9.36
CA ARG A 21 -6.10 11.31 -8.25
C ARG A 21 -5.86 10.01 -7.51
N VAL A 22 -6.90 9.25 -7.26
CA VAL A 22 -6.79 7.92 -6.68
C VAL A 22 -5.97 7.02 -7.60
N GLU A 23 -6.15 7.09 -8.92
CA GLU A 23 -5.39 6.31 -9.91
C GLU A 23 -3.90 6.72 -9.98
N THR A 24 -3.59 8.01 -9.87
CA THR A 24 -2.20 8.51 -9.85
C THR A 24 -1.45 8.03 -8.61
N ILE A 25 -2.05 8.17 -7.42
CA ILE A 25 -1.47 7.65 -6.17
C ILE A 25 -1.32 6.13 -6.22
N ARG A 26 -2.22 5.45 -6.87
CA ARG A 26 -2.18 4.03 -7.18
C ARG A 26 -0.91 3.67 -7.94
N THR A 27 -0.67 4.34 -8.99
CA THR A 27 0.46 4.07 -9.88
C THR A 27 1.77 4.36 -9.15
N GLU A 28 1.86 5.50 -8.46
CA GLU A 28 3.05 5.91 -7.69
C GLU A 28 3.36 4.96 -6.53
N LEU A 29 2.37 4.54 -5.75
CA LEU A 29 2.57 3.57 -4.67
C LEU A 29 3.01 2.21 -5.21
N ARG A 30 2.43 1.77 -6.33
CA ARG A 30 2.80 0.52 -6.99
C ARG A 30 4.23 0.57 -7.50
N GLU A 31 4.62 1.65 -8.17
CA GLU A 31 5.98 1.85 -8.67
C GLU A 31 6.99 1.95 -7.52
N ALA A 32 6.71 2.72 -6.48
CA ALA A 32 7.57 2.85 -5.32
C ALA A 32 7.77 1.51 -4.60
N VAL A 33 6.71 0.72 -4.44
CA VAL A 33 6.78 -0.62 -3.84
C VAL A 33 7.55 -1.59 -4.72
N LEU A 34 7.37 -1.54 -6.04
CA LEU A 34 8.13 -2.36 -7.00
C LEU A 34 9.63 -2.03 -6.94
N ILE A 35 9.98 -0.74 -6.92
CA ILE A 35 11.37 -0.25 -6.84
C ILE A 35 11.99 -0.67 -5.50
N LYS A 36 11.37 -0.34 -4.38
CA LYS A 36 11.87 -0.66 -3.03
C LYS A 36 12.06 -2.17 -2.80
N ARG A 37 11.16 -2.97 -3.38
CA ARG A 37 11.26 -4.41 -3.30
C ARG A 37 12.38 -4.97 -4.16
N LYS A 38 12.58 -4.42 -5.36
CA LYS A 38 13.70 -4.74 -6.24
C LYS A 38 15.03 -4.40 -5.55
N GLU A 39 15.13 -3.23 -4.94
CA GLU A 39 16.29 -2.78 -4.17
C GLU A 39 16.57 -3.67 -2.96
N ASN A 40 15.57 -4.01 -2.15
CA ASN A 40 15.71 -4.86 -0.98
C ASN A 40 16.18 -6.28 -1.36
N ARG A 41 15.72 -6.85 -2.47
CA ARG A 41 16.17 -8.15 -2.96
C ARG A 41 17.57 -8.12 -3.51
N VAL A 42 17.91 -7.08 -4.26
CA VAL A 42 19.28 -6.86 -4.74
C VAL A 42 20.23 -6.70 -3.55
N SER A 43 19.83 -5.95 -2.52
CA SER A 43 20.63 -5.80 -1.29
C SER A 43 20.78 -7.12 -0.52
N ALA A 44 19.71 -7.88 -0.35
CA ALA A 44 19.76 -9.19 0.32
C ALA A 44 20.63 -10.20 -0.46
N TRP A 45 20.52 -10.17 -1.79
CA TRP A 45 21.33 -11.01 -2.67
C TRP A 45 22.80 -10.60 -2.66
N ASN A 46 23.10 -9.30 -2.68
CA ASN A 46 24.46 -8.79 -2.54
C ASN A 46 25.07 -9.13 -1.17
N LYS A 47 24.29 -9.11 -0.08
CA LYS A 47 24.74 -9.57 1.23
C LYS A 47 25.07 -11.07 1.25
N SER A 48 24.25 -11.90 0.60
CA SER A 48 24.55 -13.34 0.50
C SER A 48 25.76 -13.63 -0.40
N ARG A 49 26.02 -12.82 -1.42
CA ARG A 49 27.22 -12.87 -2.25
C ARG A 49 28.49 -12.47 -1.48
N THR A 50 28.39 -11.41 -0.66
CA THR A 50 29.51 -10.93 0.16
C THR A 50 29.96 -12.01 1.16
N ASN A 51 29.01 -12.79 1.68
CA ASN A 51 29.31 -13.92 2.55
C ASN A 51 29.91 -15.16 1.83
N LEU A 52 29.69 -15.27 0.51
CA LEU A 52 30.20 -16.38 -0.31
C LEU A 52 31.53 -16.06 -1.04
N GLY A 53 32.02 -14.82 -0.97
CA GLY A 53 33.37 -14.42 -1.39
C GLY A 53 33.70 -14.49 -2.90
N GLU A 54 32.75 -14.83 -3.80
CA GLU A 54 33.12 -15.22 -5.16
C GLU A 54 32.51 -14.43 -6.33
N TYR A 55 31.58 -13.46 -6.13
CA TYR A 55 30.98 -12.74 -7.26
C TYR A 55 30.81 -11.25 -7.04
N SER A 56 31.68 -10.45 -7.63
CA SER A 56 31.69 -8.98 -7.60
C SER A 56 30.91 -8.33 -8.78
N GLY A 57 30.15 -9.07 -9.56
CA GLY A 57 29.40 -8.57 -10.71
C GLY A 57 27.92 -8.97 -10.64
N VAL A 58 27.01 -8.08 -11.07
CA VAL A 58 25.59 -8.42 -11.31
C VAL A 58 25.54 -9.17 -12.64
N GLU A 59 25.57 -10.49 -12.60
CA GLU A 59 25.39 -11.32 -13.80
C GLU A 59 23.95 -11.15 -14.31
N LEU A 60 23.81 -10.69 -15.56
CA LEU A 60 22.53 -10.63 -16.24
C LEU A 60 22.19 -12.01 -16.82
N PHE A 61 21.05 -12.55 -16.42
CA PHE A 61 20.57 -13.81 -16.95
C PHE A 61 19.85 -13.60 -18.28
N SER A 62 20.31 -14.34 -19.32
CA SER A 62 19.71 -14.24 -20.65
C SER A 62 18.38 -15.00 -20.76
N ILE A 63 17.62 -14.69 -21.82
CA ILE A 63 16.38 -15.40 -22.17
C ILE A 63 16.64 -16.88 -22.40
N GLU A 64 17.78 -17.23 -23.03
CA GLU A 64 18.19 -18.62 -23.28
C GLU A 64 18.47 -19.37 -21.98
N TYR A 65 19.04 -18.68 -20.97
CA TYR A 65 19.20 -19.23 -19.64
C TYR A 65 17.84 -19.61 -19.05
N ILE A 66 16.87 -18.69 -19.09
CA ILE A 66 15.52 -18.92 -18.58
C ILE A 66 14.87 -20.11 -19.29
N ASP A 67 14.85 -20.12 -20.61
CA ASP A 67 14.24 -21.19 -21.42
C ASP A 67 14.85 -22.57 -21.06
N LYS A 68 16.18 -22.63 -20.97
CA LYS A 68 16.89 -23.86 -20.56
C LYS A 68 16.50 -24.33 -19.15
N LYS A 69 16.48 -23.40 -18.16
CA LYS A 69 16.20 -23.76 -16.76
C LYS A 69 14.73 -24.15 -16.56
N VAL A 70 13.79 -23.48 -17.23
CA VAL A 70 12.37 -23.83 -17.18
C VAL A 70 12.10 -25.21 -17.83
N LYS A 71 12.77 -25.55 -18.92
CA LYS A 71 12.71 -26.89 -19.51
C LYS A 71 13.23 -27.99 -18.57
N LEU A 72 14.28 -27.67 -17.80
CA LEU A 72 14.79 -28.59 -16.74
C LEU A 72 13.79 -28.69 -15.57
N LEU A 73 13.19 -27.56 -15.15
CA LEU A 73 12.16 -27.53 -14.11
C LEU A 73 10.96 -28.40 -14.49
N LYS A 74 10.46 -28.25 -15.72
CA LYS A 74 9.38 -29.09 -16.27
C LYS A 74 9.69 -30.58 -16.18
N ARG A 75 10.92 -30.97 -16.48
CA ARG A 75 11.39 -32.38 -16.46
C ARG A 75 11.80 -32.89 -15.06
N LYS A 76 11.62 -32.10 -14.00
CA LYS A 76 12.13 -32.39 -12.65
C LYS A 76 13.64 -32.65 -12.59
N ARG A 77 14.42 -31.98 -13.45
CA ARG A 77 15.86 -32.14 -13.57
C ARG A 77 16.62 -30.85 -13.26
N ILE A 78 15.95 -29.81 -12.77
CA ILE A 78 16.60 -28.59 -12.32
C ILE A 78 17.42 -28.90 -11.06
N SER A 79 18.67 -28.42 -11.01
CA SER A 79 19.48 -28.53 -9.80
C SER A 79 18.98 -27.55 -8.72
N LEU A 80 19.23 -27.85 -7.45
CA LEU A 80 18.87 -26.92 -6.35
C LEU A 80 19.53 -25.56 -6.52
N ALA A 81 20.80 -25.52 -6.97
CA ALA A 81 21.52 -24.28 -7.25
C ALA A 81 20.81 -23.46 -8.33
N ASP A 82 20.46 -24.08 -9.46
CA ASP A 82 19.75 -23.40 -10.54
C ASP A 82 18.37 -22.90 -10.11
N TYR A 83 17.64 -23.70 -9.33
CA TYR A 83 16.31 -23.32 -8.86
C TYR A 83 16.40 -22.14 -7.87
N ARG A 84 17.47 -22.08 -7.05
CA ARG A 84 17.74 -20.93 -6.17
C ARG A 84 17.97 -19.63 -6.94
N TYR A 85 18.62 -19.70 -8.12
CA TYR A 85 18.91 -18.53 -8.95
C TYR A 85 17.77 -18.12 -9.88
N LEU A 86 16.88 -19.05 -10.23
CA LEU A 86 15.78 -18.79 -11.15
C LEU A 86 14.88 -17.62 -10.72
N PRO A 87 14.45 -17.48 -9.44
CA PRO A 87 13.69 -16.30 -9.01
C PRO A 87 14.43 -14.98 -9.25
N ASN A 88 15.75 -14.96 -9.04
CA ASN A 88 16.57 -13.76 -9.26
C ASN A 88 16.65 -13.39 -10.74
N ALA A 89 16.76 -14.40 -11.60
CA ALA A 89 16.74 -14.20 -13.03
C ALA A 89 15.39 -13.63 -13.52
N LEU A 90 14.27 -14.07 -12.96
CA LEU A 90 12.93 -13.62 -13.32
C LEU A 90 12.65 -12.14 -12.96
N ILE A 91 13.31 -11.60 -11.91
CA ILE A 91 13.08 -10.20 -11.50
C ILE A 91 13.93 -9.19 -12.29
N GLN A 92 14.95 -9.63 -13.01
CA GLN A 92 15.88 -8.71 -13.66
C GLN A 92 15.24 -7.97 -14.84
N LEU A 93 14.49 -8.68 -15.68
CA LEU A 93 13.87 -8.15 -16.89
C LEU A 93 12.47 -8.73 -17.07
N GLU A 94 11.56 -7.94 -17.63
CA GLU A 94 10.21 -8.40 -17.97
C GLU A 94 10.24 -9.49 -19.04
N GLU A 95 11.20 -9.42 -19.95
CA GLU A 95 11.44 -10.43 -20.99
C GLU A 95 11.72 -11.81 -20.42
N ASN A 96 12.37 -11.88 -19.26
CA ASN A 96 12.64 -13.13 -18.54
C ASN A 96 11.34 -13.77 -18.01
N ILE A 97 10.42 -12.96 -17.49
CA ILE A 97 9.09 -13.43 -17.09
C ILE A 97 8.33 -13.94 -18.32
N ASN A 98 8.36 -13.19 -19.41
CA ASN A 98 7.71 -13.57 -20.65
C ASN A 98 8.30 -14.87 -21.24
N ALA A 99 9.62 -15.04 -21.18
CA ALA A 99 10.30 -16.27 -21.63
C ALA A 99 9.88 -17.47 -20.77
N PHE A 100 9.80 -17.31 -19.43
CA PHE A 100 9.31 -18.33 -18.53
C PHE A 100 7.89 -18.77 -18.90
N LEU A 101 6.98 -17.82 -19.13
CA LEU A 101 5.57 -18.09 -19.42
C LEU A 101 5.33 -18.68 -20.81
N LYS A 102 6.25 -18.46 -21.76
CA LYS A 102 6.20 -19.07 -23.11
C LYS A 102 6.47 -20.57 -23.10
N VAL A 103 7.18 -21.09 -22.10
CA VAL A 103 7.43 -22.52 -22.01
C VAL A 103 6.15 -23.23 -21.55
N ASP A 104 5.64 -24.12 -22.39
CA ASP A 104 4.46 -24.90 -22.09
C ASP A 104 4.60 -25.64 -20.75
N GLN A 105 3.53 -25.62 -19.92
CA GLN A 105 3.48 -26.22 -18.59
C GLN A 105 4.47 -25.64 -17.56
N SER A 106 5.08 -24.46 -17.80
CA SER A 106 5.96 -23.81 -16.84
C SER A 106 5.27 -23.53 -15.50
N LEU A 107 4.05 -22.95 -15.53
CA LEU A 107 3.26 -22.70 -14.33
C LEU A 107 2.80 -23.98 -13.62
N SER A 108 2.43 -25.03 -14.35
CA SER A 108 2.09 -26.33 -13.75
C SER A 108 3.28 -26.94 -13.03
N SER A 109 4.50 -26.65 -13.47
CA SER A 109 5.73 -27.08 -12.78
C SER A 109 5.92 -26.37 -11.45
N LEU A 110 5.60 -25.05 -11.38
CA LEU A 110 5.62 -24.31 -10.11
C LEU A 110 4.52 -24.80 -9.15
N VAL A 111 3.32 -25.05 -9.67
CA VAL A 111 2.20 -25.61 -8.89
C VAL A 111 2.58 -26.96 -8.28
N ARG A 112 3.17 -27.85 -9.07
CA ARG A 112 3.64 -29.15 -8.61
C ARG A 112 4.60 -29.01 -7.42
N ASP A 113 5.58 -28.11 -7.54
CA ASP A 113 6.61 -27.95 -6.52
C ASP A 113 6.08 -27.20 -5.29
N LEU A 114 5.22 -26.18 -5.48
CA LEU A 114 4.55 -25.46 -4.39
C LEU A 114 3.61 -26.36 -3.57
N SER A 115 2.93 -27.31 -4.21
CA SER A 115 2.03 -28.28 -3.58
C SER A 115 2.74 -29.57 -3.13
N GLY A 116 4.01 -29.76 -3.49
CA GLY A 116 4.82 -30.92 -3.11
C GLY A 116 5.15 -30.95 -1.61
N ASN A 117 5.90 -32.00 -1.20
CA ASN A 117 6.25 -32.19 0.21
C ASN A 117 7.63 -31.64 0.58
N ASP A 118 8.46 -31.26 -0.38
CA ASP A 118 9.81 -30.73 -0.13
C ASP A 118 9.75 -29.22 0.19
N PRO A 119 10.10 -28.80 1.43
CA PRO A 119 10.02 -27.39 1.85
C PRO A 119 10.92 -26.47 1.04
N ILE A 120 12.07 -26.96 0.54
CA ILE A 120 13.00 -26.17 -0.25
C ILE A 120 12.42 -25.88 -1.64
N PHE A 121 11.85 -26.91 -2.28
CA PHE A 121 11.18 -26.75 -3.57
C PHE A 121 9.93 -25.89 -3.45
N GLN A 122 9.15 -26.03 -2.36
CA GLN A 122 8.00 -25.14 -2.09
C GLN A 122 8.46 -23.67 -2.02
N LEU A 123 9.53 -23.37 -1.28
CA LEU A 123 10.03 -22.01 -1.11
C LEU A 123 10.55 -21.43 -2.43
N TYR A 124 11.32 -22.20 -3.22
CA TYR A 124 11.81 -21.71 -4.52
C TYR A 124 10.67 -21.52 -5.53
N ALA A 125 9.67 -22.40 -5.55
CA ALA A 125 8.48 -22.22 -6.36
C ALA A 125 7.71 -20.96 -5.96
N ALA A 126 7.51 -20.73 -4.66
CA ALA A 126 6.86 -19.53 -4.13
C ALA A 126 7.64 -18.25 -4.52
N ASN A 127 8.98 -18.27 -4.42
CA ASN A 127 9.83 -17.15 -4.85
C ASN A 127 9.70 -16.87 -6.36
N CYS A 128 9.64 -17.90 -7.22
CA CYS A 128 9.36 -17.74 -8.63
C CYS A 128 7.99 -17.11 -8.86
N CYS A 129 6.94 -17.61 -8.21
CA CYS A 129 5.60 -17.05 -8.29
C CYS A 129 5.57 -15.57 -7.88
N CYS A 130 6.26 -15.24 -6.78
CA CYS A 130 6.34 -13.88 -6.28
C CYS A 130 6.99 -12.92 -7.28
N ASN A 131 8.01 -13.36 -8.00
CA ASN A 131 8.70 -12.54 -8.99
C ASN A 131 7.94 -12.45 -10.32
N ILE A 132 7.27 -13.53 -10.76
CA ILE A 132 6.38 -13.51 -11.92
C ILE A 132 5.18 -12.56 -11.66
N ALA A 133 4.68 -12.51 -10.42
CA ALA A 133 3.62 -11.58 -10.02
C ALA A 133 4.03 -10.09 -10.05
N LEU A 134 5.30 -9.77 -10.28
CA LEU A 134 5.79 -8.41 -10.56
C LEU A 134 5.74 -8.04 -12.05
N GLY A 135 5.42 -8.99 -12.91
CA GLY A 135 5.24 -8.76 -14.33
C GLY A 135 3.96 -8.00 -14.68
N ASN A 136 3.70 -7.89 -15.99
CA ASN A 136 2.51 -7.20 -16.49
C ASN A 136 1.19 -7.93 -16.13
N THR A 137 0.06 -7.27 -16.43
CA THR A 137 -1.29 -7.81 -16.12
C THR A 137 -1.55 -9.18 -16.74
N LYS A 138 -0.98 -9.49 -17.92
CA LYS A 138 -1.12 -10.80 -18.55
C LYS A 138 -0.39 -11.88 -17.75
N ALA A 139 0.84 -11.59 -17.30
CA ALA A 139 1.63 -12.47 -16.45
C ALA A 139 0.93 -12.73 -15.11
N CYS A 140 0.48 -11.67 -14.43
CA CYS A 140 -0.27 -11.78 -13.17
C CYS A 140 -1.57 -12.58 -13.34
N THR A 141 -2.28 -12.38 -14.44
CA THR A 141 -3.53 -13.12 -14.72
C THR A 141 -3.27 -14.60 -14.98
N ALA A 142 -2.25 -14.93 -15.78
CA ALA A 142 -1.88 -16.31 -16.08
C ALA A 142 -1.41 -17.05 -14.81
N LEU A 143 -0.52 -16.41 -14.06
CA LEU A 143 -0.03 -16.93 -12.79
C LEU A 143 -1.19 -17.12 -11.80
N GLY A 144 -2.03 -16.10 -11.62
CA GLY A 144 -3.15 -16.15 -10.66
C GLY A 144 -4.10 -17.30 -10.92
N LYS A 145 -4.47 -17.54 -12.18
CA LYS A 145 -5.31 -18.69 -12.57
C LYS A 145 -4.70 -20.03 -12.18
N ALA A 146 -3.37 -20.15 -12.22
CA ALA A 146 -2.69 -21.41 -11.95
C ALA A 146 -2.42 -21.65 -10.46
N VAL A 147 -2.00 -20.61 -9.71
CA VAL A 147 -1.37 -20.80 -8.38
C VAL A 147 -2.21 -20.36 -7.19
N ILE A 148 -3.22 -19.49 -7.38
CA ILE A 148 -3.98 -18.91 -6.26
C ILE A 148 -4.54 -19.95 -5.30
N PRO A 149 -5.18 -21.07 -5.73
CA PRO A 149 -5.69 -22.06 -4.80
C PRO A 149 -4.61 -22.62 -3.87
N TYR A 150 -3.42 -22.81 -4.39
CA TYR A 150 -2.28 -23.34 -3.64
C TYR A 150 -1.65 -22.29 -2.72
N LEU A 151 -1.62 -21.03 -3.13
CA LEU A 151 -1.15 -19.93 -2.29
C LEU A 151 -2.07 -19.73 -1.08
N VAL A 152 -3.39 -19.77 -1.26
CA VAL A 152 -4.36 -19.62 -0.17
C VAL A 152 -4.20 -20.71 0.88
N VAL A 153 -4.01 -21.96 0.46
CA VAL A 153 -3.73 -23.10 1.39
C VAL A 153 -2.43 -22.86 2.18
N LYS A 154 -1.42 -22.22 1.58
CA LYS A 154 -0.14 -21.94 2.28
C LYS A 154 -0.23 -20.80 3.30
N LEU A 155 -1.34 -20.07 3.39
CA LEU A 155 -1.56 -19.08 4.45
C LEU A 155 -1.69 -19.69 5.85
N GLU A 156 -1.91 -20.99 5.95
CA GLU A 156 -1.90 -21.73 7.22
C GLU A 156 -0.53 -22.41 7.51
N SER A 157 0.50 -22.11 6.73
CA SER A 157 1.82 -22.72 6.89
C SER A 157 2.53 -22.23 8.15
N LEU A 158 3.11 -23.17 8.90
CA LEU A 158 4.00 -22.89 10.02
C LEU A 158 5.44 -22.51 9.58
N ASN A 159 5.76 -22.67 8.30
CA ASN A 159 7.04 -22.19 7.74
C ASN A 159 6.90 -20.70 7.41
N TYR A 160 7.37 -19.84 8.30
CA TYR A 160 7.27 -18.38 8.15
C TYR A 160 7.93 -17.85 6.88
N ALA A 161 9.04 -18.43 6.43
CA ALA A 161 9.68 -18.01 5.18
C ALA A 161 8.79 -18.30 3.96
N LEU A 162 8.14 -19.46 3.92
CA LEU A 162 7.19 -19.79 2.86
C LEU A 162 5.93 -18.93 2.95
N LEU A 163 5.39 -18.77 4.16
CA LEU A 163 4.22 -17.95 4.44
C LEU A 163 4.44 -16.50 3.98
N ASP A 164 5.56 -15.89 4.35
CA ASP A 164 5.93 -14.53 3.97
C ASP A 164 5.93 -14.34 2.46
N VAL A 165 6.57 -15.23 1.73
CA VAL A 165 6.63 -15.17 0.25
C VAL A 165 5.26 -15.37 -0.37
N CYS A 166 4.43 -16.27 0.17
CA CYS A 166 3.07 -16.50 -0.34
C CYS A 166 2.19 -15.25 -0.16
N ILE A 167 2.26 -14.59 1.01
CA ILE A 167 1.51 -13.37 1.27
C ILE A 167 1.98 -12.24 0.35
N TRP A 168 3.29 -12.07 0.17
CA TRP A 168 3.82 -11.11 -0.80
C TRP A 168 3.33 -11.39 -2.21
N THR A 169 3.28 -12.65 -2.61
CA THR A 169 2.77 -13.06 -3.93
C THR A 169 1.31 -12.66 -4.09
N ILE A 170 0.48 -12.84 -3.06
CA ILE A 170 -0.92 -12.41 -3.04
C ILE A 170 -1.03 -10.91 -3.24
N GLY A 171 -0.27 -10.11 -2.47
CA GLY A 171 -0.26 -8.66 -2.63
C GLY A 171 0.14 -8.21 -4.03
N ASN A 172 1.18 -8.81 -4.62
CA ASN A 172 1.60 -8.52 -6.00
C ASN A 172 0.55 -8.92 -7.04
N LEU A 173 -0.11 -10.07 -6.88
CA LEU A 173 -1.16 -10.54 -7.78
C LEU A 173 -2.37 -9.60 -7.77
N VAL A 174 -2.78 -9.18 -6.58
CA VAL A 174 -3.88 -8.21 -6.41
C VAL A 174 -3.54 -6.89 -7.09
N ALA A 175 -2.35 -6.34 -6.82
CA ALA A 175 -1.89 -5.11 -7.44
C ALA A 175 -1.73 -5.22 -8.96
N GLY A 176 -1.40 -6.43 -9.46
CA GLY A 176 -1.07 -6.69 -10.86
C GLY A 176 -2.26 -7.01 -11.76
N SER A 177 -3.38 -7.51 -11.21
CA SER A 177 -4.51 -8.00 -12.01
C SER A 177 -5.83 -8.01 -11.25
N ASN A 178 -6.82 -7.28 -11.75
CA ASN A 178 -8.21 -7.34 -11.26
C ASN A 178 -8.80 -8.76 -11.36
N LYS A 179 -8.35 -9.56 -12.35
CA LYS A 179 -8.80 -10.95 -12.48
C LYS A 179 -8.22 -11.83 -11.36
N ALA A 180 -6.94 -11.64 -11.02
CA ALA A 180 -6.32 -12.33 -9.89
C ALA A 180 -7.00 -11.93 -8.56
N PHE A 181 -7.29 -10.64 -8.36
CA PHE A 181 -8.10 -10.18 -7.22
C PHE A 181 -9.44 -10.93 -7.16
N SER A 182 -10.18 -11.00 -8.27
CA SER A 182 -11.49 -11.67 -8.29
C SER A 182 -11.40 -13.15 -7.91
N ILE A 183 -10.33 -13.85 -8.30
CA ILE A 183 -10.11 -15.26 -7.93
C ILE A 183 -9.79 -15.38 -6.43
N LEU A 184 -8.93 -14.52 -5.90
CA LEU A 184 -8.60 -14.49 -4.47
C LEU A 184 -9.82 -14.15 -3.61
N HIS A 185 -10.61 -13.18 -4.04
CA HIS A 185 -11.84 -12.79 -3.35
C HIS A 185 -12.87 -13.93 -3.32
N ALA A 186 -13.07 -14.62 -4.45
CA ALA A 186 -13.94 -15.78 -4.52
C ALA A 186 -13.49 -16.97 -3.64
N GLN A 187 -12.23 -17.02 -3.23
CA GLN A 187 -11.67 -18.00 -2.30
C GLN A 187 -11.58 -17.48 -0.86
N HIS A 188 -12.26 -16.38 -0.55
CA HIS A 188 -12.28 -15.77 0.79
C HIS A 188 -10.88 -15.48 1.36
N CYS A 189 -9.91 -15.16 0.49
CA CYS A 189 -8.52 -14.94 0.88
C CYS A 189 -8.39 -13.82 1.94
N LEU A 190 -9.23 -12.79 1.88
CA LEU A 190 -9.20 -11.67 2.83
C LEU A 190 -9.35 -12.15 4.28
N LYS A 191 -10.24 -13.09 4.54
CA LYS A 191 -10.46 -13.66 5.88
C LYS A 191 -9.17 -14.24 6.46
N TYR A 192 -8.42 -15.00 5.67
CA TYR A 192 -7.15 -15.57 6.11
C TYR A 192 -6.09 -14.49 6.37
N VAL A 193 -6.06 -13.45 5.56
CA VAL A 193 -5.10 -12.35 5.73
C VAL A 193 -5.44 -11.49 6.95
N ILE A 194 -6.72 -11.28 7.27
CA ILE A 194 -7.17 -10.63 8.52
C ILE A 194 -6.78 -11.49 9.75
N LEU A 195 -6.99 -12.80 9.67
CA LEU A 195 -6.58 -13.72 10.74
C LEU A 195 -5.07 -13.69 10.97
N LEU A 196 -4.29 -13.64 9.90
CA LEU A 196 -2.84 -13.45 9.99
C LEU A 196 -2.46 -12.10 10.60
N LEU A 197 -3.14 -11.02 10.23
CA LEU A 197 -2.92 -9.71 10.87
C LEU A 197 -3.13 -9.80 12.39
N HIS A 198 -4.08 -10.59 12.84
CA HIS A 198 -4.34 -10.76 14.28
C HIS A 198 -3.24 -11.58 14.98
N ASN A 199 -2.75 -12.67 14.37
CA ASN A 199 -2.01 -13.73 15.06
C ASN A 199 -0.56 -13.93 14.57
N CYS A 200 -0.14 -13.34 13.43
CA CYS A 200 1.16 -13.64 12.86
C CYS A 200 2.33 -13.11 13.69
N ASP A 201 3.47 -13.76 13.50
CA ASP A 201 4.76 -13.27 13.99
C ASP A 201 5.15 -11.93 13.33
N ASN A 202 5.91 -11.12 14.06
CA ASN A 202 6.36 -9.81 13.58
C ASN A 202 7.22 -9.88 12.31
N SER A 203 7.88 -11.01 12.03
CA SER A 203 8.68 -11.18 10.81
C SER A 203 7.83 -11.21 9.54
N VAL A 204 6.59 -11.71 9.62
CA VAL A 204 5.64 -11.82 8.49
C VAL A 204 4.72 -10.60 8.40
N LEU A 205 4.58 -9.86 9.48
CA LEU A 205 3.65 -8.73 9.60
C LEU A 205 3.79 -7.67 8.49
N PRO A 206 4.99 -7.24 8.04
CA PRO A 206 5.12 -6.30 6.94
C PRO A 206 4.48 -6.79 5.63
N SER A 207 4.58 -8.08 5.35
CA SER A 207 3.98 -8.71 4.17
C SER A 207 2.46 -8.77 4.26
N VAL A 208 1.93 -9.06 5.45
CA VAL A 208 0.48 -9.04 5.73
C VAL A 208 -0.09 -7.65 5.49
N ILE A 209 0.54 -6.61 6.05
CA ILE A 209 0.11 -5.22 5.87
C ILE A 209 0.19 -4.82 4.39
N TYR A 210 1.26 -5.21 3.69
CA TYR A 210 1.41 -4.97 2.26
C TYR A 210 0.27 -5.62 1.45
N ALA A 211 -0.02 -6.88 1.70
CA ALA A 211 -1.08 -7.59 1.01
C ALA A 211 -2.46 -6.97 1.29
N LEU A 212 -2.75 -6.61 2.55
CA LEU A 212 -3.97 -5.93 2.94
C LEU A 212 -4.12 -4.57 2.26
N LEU A 213 -3.07 -3.76 2.26
CA LEU A 213 -3.10 -2.44 1.61
C LEU A 213 -3.56 -2.58 0.15
N HIS A 214 -2.95 -3.48 -0.62
CA HIS A 214 -3.32 -3.70 -2.02
C HIS A 214 -4.71 -4.34 -2.17
N TYR A 215 -5.07 -5.26 -1.27
CA TYR A 215 -6.35 -5.93 -1.33
C TYR A 215 -7.52 -4.98 -1.10
N ILE A 216 -7.43 -4.16 -0.04
CA ILE A 216 -8.44 -3.14 0.27
C ILE A 216 -8.51 -2.11 -0.85
N TYR A 217 -7.36 -1.67 -1.34
CA TYR A 217 -7.26 -0.68 -2.38
C TYR A 217 -7.96 -1.10 -3.69
N VAL A 218 -7.71 -2.32 -4.18
CA VAL A 218 -8.32 -2.85 -5.41
C VAL A 218 -9.77 -3.28 -5.18
N GLY A 219 -10.07 -3.79 -3.98
CA GLY A 219 -11.35 -4.39 -3.64
C GLY A 219 -12.31 -3.50 -2.86
N PHE A 220 -12.00 -2.23 -2.60
CA PHE A 220 -12.71 -1.36 -1.67
C PHE A 220 -14.25 -1.43 -1.79
N HIS A 221 -14.77 -1.41 -3.02
CA HIS A 221 -16.21 -1.48 -3.28
C HIS A 221 -16.79 -2.90 -3.38
N LYS A 222 -15.96 -3.92 -3.21
CA LYS A 222 -16.36 -5.34 -3.31
C LYS A 222 -16.30 -6.08 -1.98
N ILE A 223 -15.62 -5.48 -1.00
CA ILE A 223 -15.49 -6.01 0.34
C ILE A 223 -16.78 -5.70 1.09
N SER A 224 -17.32 -6.71 1.77
CA SER A 224 -18.54 -6.56 2.54
C SER A 224 -18.34 -5.68 3.79
N GLU A 225 -19.41 -5.07 4.27
CA GLU A 225 -19.37 -4.28 5.52
C GLU A 225 -18.88 -5.11 6.71
N SER A 226 -19.26 -6.37 6.77
CA SER A 226 -18.83 -7.30 7.82
C SER A 226 -17.32 -7.54 7.80
N GLU A 227 -16.74 -7.80 6.62
CA GLU A 227 -15.29 -7.98 6.47
C GLU A 227 -14.52 -6.68 6.79
N MET A 228 -15.09 -5.53 6.40
CA MET A 228 -14.52 -4.24 6.71
C MET A 228 -14.53 -3.95 8.22
N SER A 229 -15.62 -4.29 8.91
CA SER A 229 -15.76 -4.15 10.36
C SER A 229 -14.78 -5.06 11.10
N GLU A 230 -14.65 -6.32 10.69
CA GLU A 230 -13.66 -7.26 11.25
C GLU A 230 -12.23 -6.75 11.07
N LEU A 231 -11.91 -6.26 9.88
CA LEU A 231 -10.58 -5.72 9.59
C LEU A 231 -10.24 -4.53 10.47
N ILE A 232 -11.15 -3.54 10.60
CA ILE A 232 -10.88 -2.33 11.38
C ILE A 232 -10.73 -2.63 12.88
N GLU A 233 -11.48 -3.58 13.40
CA GLU A 233 -11.33 -4.03 14.79
C GLU A 233 -9.94 -4.62 15.05
N VAL A 234 -9.46 -5.48 14.17
CA VAL A 234 -8.12 -6.08 14.28
C VAL A 234 -7.04 -5.00 14.14
N ILE A 235 -7.20 -4.07 13.20
CA ILE A 235 -6.27 -2.95 13.00
C ILE A 235 -6.15 -2.10 14.26
N ILE A 236 -7.26 -1.65 14.84
CA ILE A 236 -7.24 -0.82 16.06
C ILE A 236 -6.56 -1.56 17.21
N LYS A 237 -6.88 -2.84 17.37
CA LYS A 237 -6.29 -3.67 18.44
C LYS A 237 -4.78 -3.85 18.30
N ARG A 238 -4.28 -4.00 17.08
CA ARG A 238 -2.82 -4.18 16.81
C ARG A 238 -2.03 -2.90 17.01
N ASN A 239 -2.61 -1.76 16.74
CA ASN A 239 -2.02 -0.41 16.88
C ASN A 239 -0.55 -0.31 16.43
N LEU A 240 -0.33 -0.42 15.13
CA LEU A 240 1.00 -0.38 14.51
C LEU A 240 1.32 0.98 13.88
N LEU A 241 0.66 2.03 14.34
CA LEU A 241 0.82 3.38 13.83
C LEU A 241 2.30 3.79 13.87
N TYR A 242 2.81 4.30 12.75
CA TYR A 242 4.21 4.73 12.55
C TYR A 242 5.30 3.66 12.74
N LYS A 243 4.91 2.39 12.88
CA LYS A 243 5.84 1.26 12.89
C LYS A 243 6.05 0.63 11.49
N ASN A 244 5.13 0.91 10.58
CA ASN A 244 5.18 0.41 9.21
C ASN A 244 4.52 1.43 8.26
N PRO A 245 5.22 1.92 7.21
CA PRO A 245 4.67 2.93 6.31
C PRO A 245 3.43 2.46 5.51
N ASN A 246 3.31 1.17 5.20
CA ASN A 246 2.12 0.64 4.55
C ASN A 246 0.90 0.65 5.48
N TYR A 247 1.13 0.58 6.79
CA TYR A 247 0.03 0.58 7.76
C TYR A 247 -0.68 1.93 7.84
N ILE A 248 0.05 3.03 7.85
CA ILE A 248 -0.57 4.36 7.87
C ILE A 248 -1.36 4.61 6.58
N TRP A 249 -0.89 4.10 5.43
CA TRP A 249 -1.62 4.17 4.16
C TRP A 249 -2.87 3.29 4.16
N LEU A 250 -2.82 2.11 4.78
CA LEU A 250 -4.01 1.28 4.98
C LEU A 250 -5.06 2.02 5.81
N LEU A 251 -4.66 2.68 6.89
CA LEU A 251 -5.54 3.54 7.69
C LEU A 251 -6.10 4.72 6.88
N ALA A 252 -5.28 5.36 6.04
CA ALA A 252 -5.74 6.44 5.17
C ALA A 252 -6.78 5.97 4.13
N LEU A 253 -6.65 4.76 3.60
CA LEU A 253 -7.68 4.16 2.76
C LEU A 253 -8.96 3.87 3.54
N LEU A 254 -8.86 3.23 4.68
CA LEU A 254 -10.00 2.87 5.52
C LEU A 254 -10.74 4.10 6.05
N SER A 255 -10.03 5.21 6.31
CA SER A 255 -10.64 6.47 6.77
C SER A 255 -11.62 7.09 5.76
N SER A 256 -11.57 6.67 4.48
CA SER A 256 -12.54 7.09 3.48
C SER A 256 -13.86 6.30 3.54
N SER A 257 -13.93 5.23 4.33
CA SER A 257 -15.14 4.44 4.54
C SER A 257 -15.93 4.95 5.75
N PRO A 258 -17.21 5.30 5.60
CA PRO A 258 -18.07 5.68 6.74
C PRO A 258 -18.11 4.62 7.85
N ILE A 259 -18.03 3.34 7.48
CA ILE A 259 -18.05 2.20 8.42
C ILE A 259 -16.84 2.24 9.34
N CYS A 260 -15.67 2.62 8.83
CA CYS A 260 -14.42 2.64 9.59
C CYS A 260 -14.19 3.94 10.38
N THR A 261 -14.86 5.04 10.01
CA THR A 261 -14.61 6.38 10.54
C THR A 261 -14.75 6.43 12.06
N GLU A 262 -15.80 5.82 12.60
CA GLU A 262 -16.07 5.82 14.05
C GLU A 262 -14.95 5.12 14.84
N SER A 263 -14.54 3.95 14.39
CA SER A 263 -13.46 3.18 15.04
C SER A 263 -12.10 3.89 14.91
N LEU A 264 -11.84 4.49 13.75
CA LEU A 264 -10.59 5.21 13.47
C LEU A 264 -10.47 6.52 14.26
N TYR A 265 -11.56 7.05 14.77
CA TYR A 265 -11.50 8.24 15.62
C TYR A 265 -10.55 8.03 16.83
N THR A 266 -10.44 6.82 17.35
CA THR A 266 -9.59 6.47 18.50
C THR A 266 -8.09 6.68 18.25
N ILE A 267 -7.65 6.70 17.00
CA ILE A 267 -6.23 6.92 16.64
C ILE A 267 -5.89 8.39 16.39
N LEU A 268 -6.88 9.28 16.26
CA LEU A 268 -6.61 10.68 15.90
C LEU A 268 -5.69 11.41 16.87
N PRO A 269 -5.75 11.19 18.20
CA PRO A 269 -4.78 11.80 19.11
C PRO A 269 -3.33 11.50 18.74
N GLN A 270 -3.06 10.24 18.37
CA GLN A 270 -1.72 9.81 17.97
C GLN A 270 -1.31 10.41 16.61
N VAL A 271 -2.25 10.55 15.67
CA VAL A 271 -2.01 11.18 14.36
C VAL A 271 -1.70 12.67 14.51
N VAL A 272 -2.43 13.37 15.35
CA VAL A 272 -2.20 14.79 15.66
C VAL A 272 -0.86 14.97 16.37
N ASP A 273 -0.59 14.20 17.41
CA ASP A 273 0.68 14.24 18.15
C ASP A 273 1.89 13.98 17.22
N TYR A 274 1.78 13.02 16.30
CA TYR A 274 2.83 12.74 15.32
C TYR A 274 3.15 13.96 14.45
N LEU A 275 2.13 14.65 13.92
CA LEU A 275 2.35 15.83 13.09
C LEU A 275 3.02 16.96 13.91
N TYR A 276 2.57 17.23 15.12
CA TYR A 276 3.18 18.24 15.98
C TYR A 276 4.64 17.92 16.31
N VAL A 277 4.93 16.70 16.76
CA VAL A 277 6.30 16.27 17.10
C VAL A 277 7.23 16.34 15.89
N THR A 278 6.72 15.87 14.73
CA THR A 278 7.46 15.89 13.47
C THR A 278 7.91 17.31 13.07
N PHE A 279 7.02 18.29 13.21
CA PHE A 279 7.33 19.67 12.83
C PHE A 279 7.92 20.53 13.95
N SER A 280 7.99 20.03 15.19
CA SER A 280 8.70 20.67 16.29
C SER A 280 10.18 20.33 16.29
N ASN A 281 10.58 19.15 15.83
CA ASN A 281 11.96 18.67 15.79
C ASN A 281 12.62 19.06 14.44
N SER A 282 13.62 19.92 14.50
CA SER A 282 14.29 20.49 13.29
C SER A 282 15.16 19.48 12.53
N ASP A 283 15.54 18.34 13.11
CA ASP A 283 16.63 17.47 12.64
C ASP A 283 16.19 16.07 12.17
N GLY A 284 14.88 15.77 12.13
CA GLY A 284 14.39 14.46 11.72
C GLY A 284 14.25 14.31 10.21
N ILE A 285 14.77 13.22 9.63
CA ILE A 285 14.37 12.78 8.29
C ILE A 285 12.91 12.32 8.40
N VAL A 286 12.01 13.19 7.97
CA VAL A 286 10.58 12.91 8.02
C VAL A 286 10.15 12.25 6.72
N GLU A 287 9.50 11.11 6.83
CA GLU A 287 8.91 10.42 5.68
C GLU A 287 7.70 11.22 5.16
N ALA A 288 7.87 11.94 4.07
CA ALA A 288 6.81 12.72 3.42
C ALA A 288 5.53 11.90 3.15
N SER A 289 5.71 10.60 2.95
CA SER A 289 4.65 9.61 2.79
C SER A 289 3.76 9.50 4.03
N GLU A 290 4.36 9.46 5.23
CA GLU A 290 3.62 9.34 6.49
C GLU A 290 2.88 10.63 6.85
N ILE A 291 3.49 11.79 6.59
CA ILE A 291 2.83 13.09 6.75
C ILE A 291 1.59 13.16 5.86
N THR A 292 1.73 12.80 4.59
CA THR A 292 0.63 12.82 3.62
C THR A 292 -0.52 11.94 4.07
N ALA A 293 -0.23 10.71 4.48
CA ALA A 293 -1.24 9.77 4.96
C ALA A 293 -1.92 10.28 6.25
N SER A 294 -1.15 10.88 7.18
CA SER A 294 -1.68 11.46 8.42
C SER A 294 -2.66 12.60 8.17
N ILE A 295 -2.30 13.54 7.28
CA ILE A 295 -3.20 14.65 6.90
C ILE A 295 -4.46 14.11 6.24
N ARG A 296 -4.34 13.11 5.38
CA ARG A 296 -5.49 12.49 4.70
C ARG A 296 -6.43 11.79 5.70
N ILE A 297 -5.91 11.10 6.70
CA ILE A 297 -6.73 10.51 7.77
C ILE A 297 -7.52 11.60 8.49
N LEU A 298 -6.87 12.70 8.87
CA LEU A 298 -7.55 13.84 9.49
C LEU A 298 -8.62 14.44 8.59
N ALA A 299 -8.29 14.69 7.31
CA ALA A 299 -9.21 15.29 6.36
C ALA A 299 -10.46 14.41 6.12
N ASN A 300 -10.29 13.09 6.05
CA ASN A 300 -11.40 12.16 5.83
C ASN A 300 -12.28 12.02 7.06
N ILE A 301 -11.69 11.87 8.25
CA ILE A 301 -12.45 11.61 9.48
C ILE A 301 -13.14 12.89 9.94
N LEU A 302 -12.45 14.04 9.91
CA LEU A 302 -12.99 15.29 10.45
C LEU A 302 -14.03 15.95 9.53
N HIS A 303 -14.08 15.60 8.25
CA HIS A 303 -15.02 16.20 7.28
C HIS A 303 -16.50 16.13 7.71
N ASN A 304 -16.93 15.02 8.28
CA ASN A 304 -18.31 14.80 8.72
C ASN A 304 -18.45 14.53 10.22
N SER A 305 -17.41 14.79 11.01
CA SER A 305 -17.39 14.54 12.46
C SER A 305 -18.26 15.55 13.23
N TYR A 306 -18.57 15.23 14.48
CA TYR A 306 -19.17 16.17 15.42
C TYR A 306 -18.13 17.20 15.91
N GLU A 307 -18.59 18.35 16.39
CA GLU A 307 -17.73 19.47 16.81
C GLU A 307 -16.70 19.08 17.86
N ASP A 308 -17.11 18.33 18.88
CA ASP A 308 -16.26 17.82 19.96
C ASP A 308 -15.10 16.97 19.47
N ARG A 309 -15.28 16.28 18.33
CA ARG A 309 -14.25 15.48 17.71
C ARG A 309 -13.24 16.30 16.92
N ILE A 310 -13.66 17.43 16.39
CA ILE A 310 -12.80 18.34 15.64
C ILE A 310 -11.89 19.10 16.61
N ASP A 311 -12.28 19.26 17.86
CA ASP A 311 -11.50 19.91 18.91
C ASP A 311 -10.17 19.19 19.19
N ILE A 312 -10.03 17.92 18.81
CA ILE A 312 -8.75 17.23 18.84
C ILE A 312 -7.67 17.92 17.98
N LEU A 313 -8.07 18.63 16.96
CA LEU A 313 -7.18 19.42 16.11
C LEU A 313 -7.24 20.91 16.46
N LEU A 314 -8.45 21.48 16.60
CA LEU A 314 -8.63 22.93 16.74
C LEU A 314 -8.47 23.46 18.17
N ARG A 315 -8.72 22.63 19.16
CA ARG A 315 -8.66 22.97 20.60
C ARG A 315 -7.97 21.87 21.39
N ASN A 316 -6.86 21.36 20.86
CA ASN A 316 -6.12 20.30 21.51
C ASN A 316 -5.57 20.77 22.84
N PRO A 317 -5.80 20.05 23.98
CA PRO A 317 -5.33 20.48 25.29
C PRO A 317 -3.80 20.48 25.45
N LYS A 318 -3.06 19.80 24.56
CA LYS A 318 -1.60 19.73 24.59
C LYS A 318 -0.92 20.87 23.84
N TYR A 319 -1.61 21.47 22.86
CA TYR A 319 -1.03 22.42 21.91
C TYR A 319 -1.85 23.70 21.90
N SER A 320 -1.16 24.84 21.87
CA SER A 320 -1.79 26.15 21.78
C SER A 320 -2.32 26.43 20.36
N ASN A 321 -3.16 27.47 20.23
CA ASN A 321 -3.58 27.96 18.91
C ASN A 321 -2.37 28.41 18.07
N GLU A 322 -1.34 28.95 18.69
CA GLU A 322 -0.12 29.37 18.03
C GLU A 322 0.64 28.16 17.44
N ASP A 323 0.73 27.05 18.19
CA ASP A 323 1.31 25.81 17.68
C ASP A 323 0.55 25.29 16.45
N LEU A 324 -0.80 25.37 16.47
CA LEU A 324 -1.63 25.02 15.33
C LEU A 324 -1.32 25.89 14.10
N TYR A 325 -1.19 27.20 14.28
CA TYR A 325 -0.85 28.11 13.17
C TYR A 325 0.53 27.80 12.60
N ILE A 326 1.50 27.53 13.46
CA ILE A 326 2.85 27.14 13.04
C ILE A 326 2.80 25.82 12.27
N LEU A 327 2.12 24.81 12.78
CA LEU A 327 1.98 23.53 12.10
C LEU A 327 1.36 23.66 10.71
N LEU A 328 0.22 24.33 10.60
CA LEU A 328 -0.49 24.50 9.32
C LEU A 328 0.33 25.33 8.33
N ASN A 329 1.03 26.39 8.77
CA ASN A 329 1.91 27.16 7.90
C ASN A 329 3.10 26.32 7.40
N LYS A 330 3.72 25.49 8.26
CA LYS A 330 4.80 24.60 7.85
C LYS A 330 4.32 23.56 6.83
N LEU A 331 3.13 22.99 7.02
CA LEU A 331 2.51 22.07 6.07
C LEU A 331 2.16 22.74 4.73
N LEU A 332 1.64 23.96 4.75
CA LEU A 332 1.31 24.75 3.56
C LEU A 332 2.56 25.24 2.80
N SER A 333 3.68 25.40 3.50
CA SER A 333 4.99 25.79 2.92
C SER A 333 5.86 24.59 2.58
N HIS A 334 5.38 23.36 2.77
CA HIS A 334 6.20 22.17 2.61
C HIS A 334 6.74 22.05 1.18
N PRO A 335 8.02 21.63 0.96
CA PRO A 335 8.59 21.48 -0.37
C PRO A 335 7.78 20.59 -1.30
N TYR A 336 7.22 19.50 -0.78
CA TYR A 336 6.42 18.56 -1.57
C TYR A 336 4.98 19.06 -1.76
N MET A 337 4.58 19.21 -3.02
CA MET A 337 3.28 19.72 -3.43
C MET A 337 2.10 18.88 -2.92
N HIS A 338 2.25 17.56 -2.87
CA HIS A 338 1.17 16.69 -2.37
C HIS A 338 0.84 16.93 -0.90
N ILE A 339 1.82 17.29 -0.06
CA ILE A 339 1.56 17.68 1.35
C ILE A 339 0.76 18.98 1.40
N ARG A 340 1.15 19.98 0.60
CA ARG A 340 0.38 21.25 0.51
C ARG A 340 -1.06 21.01 0.07
N ARG A 341 -1.27 20.15 -0.94
CA ARG A 341 -2.61 19.78 -1.43
C ARG A 341 -3.47 19.12 -0.36
N GLU A 342 -2.95 18.11 0.34
CA GLU A 342 -3.70 17.43 1.41
C GLU A 342 -4.00 18.39 2.56
N THR A 343 -3.10 19.31 2.88
CA THR A 343 -3.32 20.35 3.91
C THR A 343 -4.45 21.31 3.50
N MET A 344 -4.43 21.79 2.24
CA MET A 344 -5.53 22.62 1.72
C MET A 344 -6.86 21.88 1.70
N TRP A 345 -6.83 20.59 1.39
CA TRP A 345 -8.02 19.74 1.44
C TRP A 345 -8.58 19.61 2.87
N LEU A 346 -7.72 19.39 3.85
CA LEU A 346 -8.11 19.40 5.27
C LEU A 346 -8.74 20.73 5.68
N ILE A 347 -8.08 21.84 5.40
CA ILE A 347 -8.59 23.18 5.71
C ILE A 347 -9.90 23.45 5.00
N GLY A 348 -10.03 23.09 3.72
CA GLY A 348 -11.26 23.25 2.92
C GLY A 348 -12.43 22.43 3.46
N ASN A 349 -12.18 21.20 3.90
CA ASN A 349 -13.20 20.36 4.53
C ASN A 349 -13.73 20.99 5.83
N LEU A 350 -12.85 21.54 6.65
CA LEU A 350 -13.23 22.20 7.90
C LEU A 350 -13.90 23.57 7.64
N TYR A 351 -13.46 24.31 6.63
CA TYR A 351 -14.07 25.58 6.22
C TYR A 351 -15.52 25.41 5.76
N ASN A 352 -15.80 24.32 5.04
CA ASN A 352 -17.13 23.98 4.54
C ASN A 352 -17.88 23.02 5.48
N HIS A 353 -17.43 22.87 6.72
CA HIS A 353 -18.06 21.96 7.67
C HIS A 353 -19.52 22.36 7.97
N LYS A 354 -20.37 21.34 8.19
CA LYS A 354 -21.82 21.52 8.47
C LYS A 354 -22.09 22.36 9.73
N SER A 355 -21.21 22.26 10.75
CA SER A 355 -21.27 23.10 11.92
C SER A 355 -20.77 24.51 11.63
N SER A 356 -21.62 25.49 11.89
CA SER A 356 -21.29 26.92 11.78
C SER A 356 -20.16 27.34 12.71
N ASN A 357 -20.03 26.73 13.89
CA ASN A 357 -18.96 27.00 14.85
C ASN A 357 -17.59 26.55 14.29
N VAL A 358 -17.52 25.35 13.71
CA VAL A 358 -16.29 24.85 13.09
C VAL A 358 -15.89 25.74 11.91
N SER A 359 -16.82 26.04 11.01
CA SER A 359 -16.56 26.91 9.87
C SER A 359 -16.12 28.32 10.31
N LYS A 360 -16.71 28.87 11.38
CA LYS A 360 -16.31 30.14 11.95
C LYS A 360 -14.88 30.08 12.51
N ASN A 361 -14.57 29.07 13.33
CA ASN A 361 -13.22 28.88 13.89
C ASN A 361 -12.15 28.84 12.80
N ILE A 362 -12.43 28.14 11.70
CA ILE A 362 -11.50 28.09 10.56
C ILE A 362 -11.38 29.44 9.86
N ARG A 363 -12.49 30.18 9.66
CA ARG A 363 -12.44 31.53 9.07
C ARG A 363 -11.62 32.49 9.92
N ASP A 364 -11.75 32.40 11.24
CA ASP A 364 -11.00 33.21 12.19
C ASP A 364 -9.49 32.83 12.19
N LEU A 365 -9.15 31.60 11.82
CA LEU A 365 -7.79 31.08 11.72
C LEU A 365 -7.10 31.47 10.38
N ILE A 366 -7.83 31.57 9.27
CA ILE A 366 -7.28 31.85 7.93
C ILE A 366 -6.33 33.07 7.90
N PRO A 367 -6.61 34.23 8.53
CA PRO A 367 -5.72 35.39 8.53
C PRO A 367 -4.32 35.10 9.08
N PHE A 368 -4.15 34.07 9.91
CA PHE A 368 -2.88 33.65 10.49
C PHE A 368 -2.13 32.63 9.62
N LEU A 369 -2.75 32.15 8.52
CA LEU A 369 -2.15 31.20 7.58
C LEU A 369 -1.45 31.96 6.44
N SER A 370 -0.31 32.57 6.73
CA SER A 370 0.46 33.38 5.77
C SER A 370 0.88 32.61 4.51
N ALA A 371 1.10 31.30 4.63
CA ALA A 371 1.49 30.43 3.52
C ALA A 371 0.32 30.01 2.60
N LEU A 372 -0.93 30.27 2.98
CA LEU A 372 -2.11 29.74 2.25
C LEU A 372 -2.16 30.27 0.81
N ASN A 373 -1.99 31.56 0.59
CA ASN A 373 -2.03 32.16 -0.75
C ASN A 373 -0.90 31.62 -1.66
N GLN A 374 0.30 31.44 -1.10
CA GLN A 374 1.41 30.86 -1.85
C GLN A 374 1.17 29.38 -2.20
N ALA A 375 0.56 28.64 -1.28
CA ALA A 375 0.18 27.26 -1.52
C ALA A 375 -0.86 27.16 -2.66
N PHE A 376 -1.88 28.02 -2.69
CA PHE A 376 -2.86 28.11 -3.77
C PHE A 376 -2.20 28.35 -5.12
N SER A 377 -1.42 29.42 -5.25
CA SER A 377 -0.75 29.77 -6.51
C SER A 377 0.17 28.66 -7.02
N SER A 378 0.83 27.93 -6.11
CA SER A 378 1.73 26.83 -6.47
C SER A 378 0.99 25.59 -6.99
N VAL A 379 -0.26 25.39 -6.58
CA VAL A 379 -1.08 24.27 -7.02
C VAL A 379 -1.79 24.58 -8.33
N GLU A 380 -2.31 25.81 -8.52
CA GLU A 380 -2.91 26.24 -9.78
C GLU A 380 -1.94 26.17 -10.97
N ASN A 381 -0.68 26.59 -10.77
CA ASN A 381 0.34 26.56 -11.81
C ASN A 381 0.86 25.16 -12.16
N SER A 382 0.37 24.11 -11.51
CA SER A 382 0.81 22.71 -11.71
C SER A 382 -0.27 21.82 -12.33
N VAL A 383 -1.41 22.39 -12.70
CA VAL A 383 -2.49 21.79 -13.49
C VAL A 383 -2.34 22.24 -14.93
#